data_8b282c5d3de2176ab36793491b8699d4
#
_entry.id   8b282c5d3de2176ab36793491b8699d4
#
_cell.length_a   1.000
_cell.length_b   1.000
_cell.length_c   1.000
_cell.angle_alpha   90.00
_cell.angle_beta   90.00
_cell.angle_gamma   90.00
#
_symmetry.space_group_name_H-M   'P 1'
#
loop_
_entity.id
_entity.type
_entity.pdbx_description
1 polymer ?
#
loop_
_entity_poly.entity_id
_entity_poly.type
_entity_poly.pdbx_seq_one_letter_code
_entity_poly.pdbx_strand_id
1 'polypeptide(L)'
;MTTAELKKTANEVRKGIIKSTHAAKSGHPGGSLSAADVFTYLYFVELNVDPKNPKDENRDRFVLSKGHVAPGYYSTLAERGFFPKEDLLTLRHVGSYLQGHPDMKKIPGVDMSSGSLGQGISAAVGMALAAKLQNKDYRTYTLLGDGEIQEGQVWEAAMFAGSRKLDNLVVIVDNNGLQIDGPIDEVNSPYPIGAKFEAFNFNVVEIDGHDFDQIADAFKQAKECKGKPTAIIMKTIKGKGVSFMENQGSWHGSAPNDEQCKQALEELEKVGEKDGRSKEDCDKRKLW
;
A
#
# COMPACT_ATOMS: atom_id res chain seq x y z
N MET A 1 12.16 9.88 9.09
CA MET A 1 12.80 9.92 7.76
C MET A 1 12.44 11.21 7.06
N THR A 2 13.33 11.76 6.25
CA THR A 2 13.04 12.91 5.37
C THR A 2 12.29 12.47 4.12
N THR A 3 11.57 13.37 3.46
CA THR A 3 10.86 13.09 2.20
C THR A 3 11.79 12.49 1.13
N ALA A 4 13.06 12.94 1.05
CA ALA A 4 14.04 12.38 0.12
C ALA A 4 14.44 10.92 0.46
N GLU A 5 14.58 10.59 1.74
CA GLU A 5 14.84 9.21 2.18
C GLU A 5 13.65 8.30 1.90
N LEU A 6 12.42 8.80 2.08
CA LEU A 6 11.19 8.07 1.76
C LEU A 6 11.09 7.79 0.27
N LYS A 7 11.35 8.78 -0.59
CA LYS A 7 11.38 8.60 -2.06
C LYS A 7 12.40 7.55 -2.47
N LYS A 8 13.61 7.59 -1.89
CA LYS A 8 14.65 6.59 -2.15
C LYS A 8 14.19 5.19 -1.73
N THR A 9 13.60 5.05 -0.53
CA THR A 9 13.09 3.76 -0.04
C THR A 9 11.95 3.23 -0.90
N ALA A 10 11.00 4.09 -1.28
CA ALA A 10 9.91 3.71 -2.19
C ALA A 10 10.43 3.25 -3.55
N ASN A 11 11.53 3.85 -4.02
CA ASN A 11 12.18 3.42 -5.25
C ASN A 11 12.81 2.03 -5.13
N GLU A 12 13.44 1.68 -3.99
CA GLU A 12 13.94 0.32 -3.73
C GLU A 12 12.77 -0.68 -3.63
N VAL A 13 11.65 -0.31 -3.01
CA VAL A 13 10.42 -1.11 -3.02
C VAL A 13 9.94 -1.39 -4.46
N ARG A 14 9.94 -0.37 -5.34
CA ARG A 14 9.60 -0.54 -6.77
C ARG A 14 10.55 -1.50 -7.48
N LYS A 15 11.86 -1.40 -7.24
CA LYS A 15 12.83 -2.36 -7.78
C LYS A 15 12.57 -3.80 -7.31
N GLY A 16 12.20 -3.98 -6.04
CA GLY A 16 11.79 -5.26 -5.48
C GLY A 16 10.54 -5.84 -6.16
N ILE A 17 9.53 -5.01 -6.46
CA ILE A 17 8.33 -5.38 -7.19
C ILE A 17 8.69 -5.92 -8.59
N ILE A 18 9.51 -5.18 -9.33
CA ILE A 18 9.93 -5.57 -10.69
C ILE A 18 10.72 -6.88 -10.66
N LYS A 19 11.73 -6.99 -9.78
CA LYS A 19 12.56 -8.20 -9.66
C LYS A 19 11.73 -9.43 -9.27
N SER A 20 10.86 -9.31 -8.28
CA SER A 20 10.06 -10.44 -7.79
C SER A 20 9.03 -10.91 -8.80
N THR A 21 8.31 -10.01 -9.47
CA THR A 21 7.32 -10.38 -10.50
C THR A 21 7.99 -10.95 -11.75
N HIS A 22 9.16 -10.43 -12.14
CA HIS A 22 9.98 -10.96 -13.22
C HIS A 22 10.46 -12.38 -12.91
N ALA A 23 11.05 -12.62 -11.73
CA ALA A 23 11.53 -13.95 -11.32
C ALA A 23 10.40 -14.98 -11.27
N ALA A 24 9.23 -14.58 -10.79
CA ALA A 24 8.03 -15.42 -10.74
C ALA A 24 7.37 -15.65 -12.10
N LYS A 25 7.71 -14.87 -13.13
CA LYS A 25 6.98 -14.81 -14.42
C LYS A 25 5.46 -14.65 -14.23
N SER A 26 5.06 -14.06 -13.13
CA SER A 26 3.67 -13.90 -12.70
C SER A 26 3.59 -12.84 -11.59
N GLY A 27 2.46 -12.19 -11.47
CA GLY A 27 2.19 -11.24 -10.38
C GLY A 27 1.48 -9.98 -10.85
N HIS A 28 1.31 -9.04 -9.92
CA HIS A 28 0.53 -7.82 -10.15
C HIS A 28 1.42 -6.58 -9.96
N PRO A 29 2.30 -6.25 -10.94
CA PRO A 29 3.21 -5.11 -10.78
C PRO A 29 2.48 -3.76 -10.78
N GLY A 30 1.47 -3.56 -11.63
CA GLY A 30 0.82 -2.26 -11.80
C GLY A 30 0.24 -1.68 -10.51
N GLY A 31 -0.61 -2.45 -9.81
CA GLY A 31 -1.19 -2.04 -8.54
C GLY A 31 -0.21 -2.07 -7.37
N SER A 32 0.88 -2.84 -7.45
CA SER A 32 1.97 -2.84 -6.48
C SER A 32 2.78 -1.54 -6.58
N LEU A 33 3.07 -1.10 -7.80
CA LEU A 33 3.82 0.13 -8.07
C LEU A 33 3.03 1.38 -7.67
N SER A 34 1.69 1.42 -7.87
CA SER A 34 0.86 2.54 -7.43
C SER A 34 0.87 2.70 -5.91
N ALA A 35 0.94 1.61 -5.17
CA ALA A 35 0.89 1.60 -3.70
C ALA A 35 2.27 1.73 -3.02
N ALA A 36 3.38 1.78 -3.76
CA ALA A 36 4.73 1.74 -3.20
C ALA A 36 5.02 2.89 -2.22
N ASP A 37 4.51 4.10 -2.48
CA ASP A 37 4.74 5.27 -1.63
C ASP A 37 4.00 5.13 -0.29
N VAL A 38 2.72 4.75 -0.31
CA VAL A 38 1.95 4.55 0.92
C VAL A 38 2.46 3.36 1.73
N PHE A 39 2.87 2.26 1.10
CA PHE A 39 3.53 1.16 1.80
C PHE A 39 4.79 1.62 2.51
N THR A 40 5.62 2.41 1.81
CA THR A 40 6.84 2.96 2.38
C THR A 40 6.53 3.85 3.57
N TYR A 41 5.59 4.78 3.45
CA TYR A 41 5.22 5.65 4.56
C TYR A 41 4.71 4.86 5.76
N LEU A 42 3.79 3.91 5.54
CA LEU A 42 3.24 3.06 6.58
C LEU A 42 4.35 2.35 7.37
N TYR A 43 5.23 1.62 6.71
CA TYR A 43 6.20 0.74 7.40
C TYR A 43 7.43 1.46 7.92
N PHE A 44 7.76 2.64 7.41
CA PHE A 44 8.96 3.36 7.82
C PHE A 44 8.69 4.59 8.70
N VAL A 45 7.43 5.06 8.79
CA VAL A 45 7.07 6.26 9.55
C VAL A 45 5.86 6.03 10.46
N GLU A 46 4.78 5.47 9.91
CA GLU A 46 3.46 5.51 10.55
C GLU A 46 3.24 4.39 11.57
N LEU A 47 3.51 3.14 11.15
CA LEU A 47 3.19 1.95 11.94
C LEU A 47 4.16 1.75 13.10
N ASN A 48 3.63 1.51 14.28
CA ASN A 48 4.41 0.99 15.40
C ASN A 48 4.63 -0.53 15.21
N VAL A 49 5.68 -0.90 14.48
CA VAL A 49 6.07 -2.29 14.20
C VAL A 49 7.57 -2.49 14.32
N ASP A 50 7.97 -3.62 14.87
CA ASP A 50 9.37 -4.04 14.98
C ASP A 50 9.61 -5.34 14.21
N PRO A 51 10.46 -5.35 13.15
CA PRO A 51 10.79 -6.57 12.42
C PRO A 51 11.40 -7.66 13.29
N LYS A 52 12.08 -7.29 14.41
CA LYS A 52 12.66 -8.24 15.36
C LYS A 52 11.62 -8.86 16.29
N ASN A 53 10.46 -8.23 16.43
CA ASN A 53 9.33 -8.73 17.21
C ASN A 53 8.00 -8.65 16.44
N PRO A 54 7.88 -9.38 15.31
CA PRO A 54 6.73 -9.26 14.40
C PRO A 54 5.40 -9.75 15.02
N LYS A 55 5.46 -10.38 16.20
CA LYS A 55 4.28 -10.90 16.91
C LYS A 55 3.91 -10.09 18.15
N ASP A 56 4.47 -8.90 18.33
CA ASP A 56 4.10 -8.01 19.44
C ASP A 56 2.58 -7.78 19.43
N GLU A 57 1.92 -8.05 20.53
CA GLU A 57 0.47 -7.89 20.65
C GLU A 57 0.03 -6.43 20.62
N ASN A 58 0.91 -5.50 20.95
CA ASN A 58 0.62 -4.07 21.04
C ASN A 58 1.03 -3.29 19.78
N ARG A 59 1.61 -3.98 18.77
CA ARG A 59 1.93 -3.34 17.49
C ARG A 59 0.67 -2.92 16.75
N ASP A 60 0.80 -1.94 15.87
CA ASP A 60 -0.25 -1.61 14.91
C ASP A 60 -0.53 -2.80 13.95
N ARG A 61 -1.70 -2.78 13.33
CA ARG A 61 -2.14 -3.81 12.38
C ARG A 61 -2.28 -3.22 10.99
N PHE A 62 -1.81 -3.97 10.00
CA PHE A 62 -2.03 -3.64 8.60
C PHE A 62 -2.64 -4.81 7.83
N VAL A 63 -3.78 -4.56 7.20
CA VAL A 63 -4.48 -5.53 6.35
C VAL A 63 -4.40 -5.09 4.90
N LEU A 64 -3.70 -5.85 4.07
CA LEU A 64 -3.72 -5.66 2.63
C LEU A 64 -5.01 -6.25 2.06
N SER A 65 -6.09 -5.45 1.94
CA SER A 65 -7.38 -5.93 1.45
C SER A 65 -7.32 -6.36 -0.02
N LYS A 66 -6.72 -5.52 -0.89
CA LYS A 66 -6.38 -5.90 -2.27
C LYS A 66 -5.15 -6.82 -2.32
N GLY A 67 -5.32 -8.05 -1.83
CA GLY A 67 -4.22 -9.00 -1.59
C GLY A 67 -3.35 -9.32 -2.79
N HIS A 68 -3.84 -9.12 -4.01
CA HIS A 68 -3.08 -9.35 -5.24
C HIS A 68 -1.85 -8.46 -5.40
N VAL A 69 -1.79 -7.27 -4.76
CA VAL A 69 -0.59 -6.42 -4.75
C VAL A 69 0.46 -6.86 -3.72
N ALA A 70 0.44 -8.15 -3.36
CA ALA A 70 1.43 -8.79 -2.52
C ALA A 70 2.89 -8.50 -2.91
N PRO A 71 3.29 -8.40 -4.21
CA PRO A 71 4.66 -8.02 -4.56
C PRO A 71 5.12 -6.69 -3.95
N GLY A 72 4.24 -5.69 -3.91
CA GLY A 72 4.53 -4.39 -3.25
C GLY A 72 4.66 -4.53 -1.75
N TYR A 73 3.75 -5.26 -1.14
CA TYR A 73 3.75 -5.51 0.29
C TYR A 73 5.00 -6.29 0.73
N TYR A 74 5.35 -7.38 0.03
CA TYR A 74 6.53 -8.17 0.35
C TYR A 74 7.83 -7.41 0.15
N SER A 75 7.93 -6.61 -0.92
CA SER A 75 9.09 -5.74 -1.15
C SER A 75 9.27 -4.76 0.00
N THR A 76 8.19 -4.19 0.51
CA THR A 76 8.23 -3.28 1.66
C THR A 76 8.63 -4.00 2.95
N LEU A 77 8.09 -5.19 3.22
CA LEU A 77 8.46 -5.99 4.38
C LEU A 77 9.94 -6.42 4.34
N ALA A 78 10.44 -6.80 3.17
CA ALA A 78 11.86 -7.15 2.98
C ALA A 78 12.76 -5.92 3.19
N GLU A 79 12.41 -4.75 2.61
CA GLU A 79 13.13 -3.49 2.81
C GLU A 79 13.14 -3.06 4.29
N ARG A 80 12.05 -3.32 5.00
CA ARG A 80 11.93 -3.02 6.44
C ARG A 80 12.71 -4.02 7.32
N GLY A 81 13.09 -5.19 6.78
CA GLY A 81 13.90 -6.20 7.46
C GLY A 81 13.10 -7.31 8.16
N PHE A 82 11.85 -7.57 7.76
CA PHE A 82 11.06 -8.70 8.28
C PHE A 82 11.58 -10.05 7.79
N PHE A 83 12.20 -10.09 6.61
CA PHE A 83 12.86 -11.26 6.01
C PHE A 83 13.91 -10.82 4.98
N PRO A 84 14.81 -11.72 4.52
CA PRO A 84 15.86 -11.39 3.58
C PRO A 84 15.30 -10.90 2.22
N LYS A 85 15.94 -9.89 1.64
CA LYS A 85 15.52 -9.32 0.33
C LYS A 85 15.63 -10.34 -0.81
N GLU A 86 16.57 -11.24 -0.71
CA GLU A 86 16.83 -12.30 -1.68
C GLU A 86 15.63 -13.24 -1.83
N ASP A 87 14.85 -13.42 -0.78
CA ASP A 87 13.66 -14.27 -0.78
C ASP A 87 12.58 -13.76 -1.74
N LEU A 88 12.59 -12.46 -2.09
CA LEU A 88 11.69 -11.89 -3.09
C LEU A 88 11.76 -12.61 -4.44
N LEU A 89 12.94 -13.17 -4.79
CA LEU A 89 13.13 -13.91 -6.03
C LEU A 89 12.43 -15.29 -6.02
N THR A 90 11.93 -15.71 -4.87
CA THR A 90 11.18 -16.97 -4.73
C THR A 90 9.65 -16.77 -4.80
N LEU A 91 9.19 -15.55 -5.10
CA LEU A 91 7.77 -15.24 -5.20
C LEU A 91 7.02 -16.28 -6.05
N ARG A 92 5.93 -16.84 -5.52
CA ARG A 92 5.06 -17.84 -6.18
C ARG A 92 5.76 -19.16 -6.56
N HIS A 93 7.02 -19.38 -6.23
CA HIS A 93 7.66 -20.66 -6.49
C HIS A 93 7.09 -21.74 -5.55
N VAL A 94 7.06 -22.97 -6.02
CA VAL A 94 6.65 -24.12 -5.21
C VAL A 94 7.58 -24.23 -3.99
N GLY A 95 6.98 -24.33 -2.80
CA GLY A 95 7.72 -24.37 -1.53
C GLY A 95 8.11 -23.02 -0.93
N SER A 96 8.01 -21.92 -1.68
CA SER A 96 8.22 -20.57 -1.11
C SER A 96 7.08 -20.20 -0.16
N TYR A 97 7.41 -19.45 0.90
CA TYR A 97 6.41 -18.85 1.77
C TYR A 97 5.81 -17.56 1.17
N LEU A 98 6.47 -16.95 0.17
CA LEU A 98 6.00 -15.76 -0.55
C LEU A 98 5.04 -16.15 -1.67
N GLN A 99 3.80 -16.40 -1.31
CA GLN A 99 2.74 -16.79 -2.24
C GLN A 99 2.11 -15.57 -2.95
N GLY A 100 1.26 -15.82 -3.95
CA GLY A 100 0.61 -14.79 -4.76
C GLY A 100 -0.31 -13.84 -3.99
N HIS A 101 -0.73 -14.24 -2.79
CA HIS A 101 -1.50 -13.47 -1.84
C HIS A 101 -0.90 -13.64 -0.44
N PRO A 102 -1.06 -12.65 0.47
CA PRO A 102 -0.48 -12.72 1.81
C PRO A 102 -1.01 -13.89 2.63
N ASP A 103 -0.10 -14.58 3.33
CA ASP A 103 -0.42 -15.63 4.30
C ASP A 103 0.14 -15.27 5.68
N MET A 104 -0.76 -14.93 6.62
CA MET A 104 -0.42 -14.51 7.98
C MET A 104 0.26 -15.61 8.81
N LYS A 105 0.12 -16.88 8.41
CA LYS A 105 0.72 -18.00 9.13
C LYS A 105 2.19 -18.23 8.74
N LYS A 106 2.59 -17.78 7.56
CA LYS A 106 3.92 -18.07 6.99
C LYS A 106 4.82 -16.86 6.87
N ILE A 107 4.26 -15.65 6.65
CA ILE A 107 5.03 -14.47 6.32
C ILE A 107 5.17 -13.57 7.55
N PRO A 108 6.39 -13.33 8.07
CA PRO A 108 6.59 -12.40 9.16
C PRO A 108 6.09 -10.98 8.80
N GLY A 109 5.35 -10.35 9.73
CA GLY A 109 4.80 -9.00 9.51
C GLY A 109 3.47 -8.93 8.78
N VAL A 110 2.92 -10.06 8.32
CA VAL A 110 1.58 -10.13 7.72
C VAL A 110 0.54 -10.41 8.79
N ASP A 111 -0.46 -9.51 8.92
CA ASP A 111 -1.50 -9.58 9.95
C ASP A 111 -2.72 -10.40 9.55
N MET A 112 -3.01 -10.48 8.25
CA MET A 112 -4.19 -11.17 7.73
C MET A 112 -3.91 -11.80 6.38
N SER A 113 -4.29 -13.05 6.22
CA SER A 113 -4.36 -13.69 4.90
C SER A 113 -5.49 -13.06 4.09
N SER A 114 -5.19 -12.58 2.90
CA SER A 114 -6.15 -11.89 2.02
C SER A 114 -6.04 -12.41 0.58
N GLY A 115 -6.92 -11.92 -0.31
CA GLY A 115 -6.94 -12.34 -1.72
C GLY A 115 -8.34 -12.28 -2.32
N SER A 116 -9.37 -12.61 -1.56
CA SER A 116 -10.75 -12.34 -1.92
C SER A 116 -11.06 -10.87 -1.68
N LEU A 117 -11.32 -10.10 -2.75
CA LEU A 117 -11.55 -8.67 -2.68
C LEU A 117 -12.75 -8.35 -1.78
N GLY A 118 -12.67 -7.22 -1.08
CA GLY A 118 -13.70 -6.76 -0.14
C GLY A 118 -13.66 -7.42 1.25
N GLN A 119 -12.93 -8.55 1.43
CA GLN A 119 -12.92 -9.27 2.73
C GLN A 119 -11.97 -8.65 3.75
N GLY A 120 -10.85 -8.09 3.29
CA GLY A 120 -9.80 -7.58 4.18
C GLY A 120 -10.27 -6.44 5.08
N ILE A 121 -11.10 -5.54 4.57
CA ILE A 121 -11.64 -4.43 5.38
C ILE A 121 -12.46 -4.94 6.56
N SER A 122 -13.24 -6.01 6.41
CA SER A 122 -14.03 -6.58 7.52
C SER A 122 -13.13 -7.13 8.61
N ALA A 123 -12.02 -7.78 8.25
CA ALA A 123 -11.01 -8.23 9.20
C ALA A 123 -10.35 -7.03 9.93
N ALA A 124 -10.01 -5.97 9.20
CA ALA A 124 -9.45 -4.75 9.77
C ALA A 124 -10.42 -4.07 10.76
N VAL A 125 -11.72 -4.02 10.43
CA VAL A 125 -12.76 -3.53 11.33
C VAL A 125 -12.83 -4.35 12.61
N GLY A 126 -12.76 -5.69 12.49
CA GLY A 126 -12.71 -6.59 13.65
C GLY A 126 -11.50 -6.35 14.54
N MET A 127 -10.30 -6.14 13.94
CA MET A 127 -9.07 -5.82 14.69
C MET A 127 -9.18 -4.46 15.40
N ALA A 128 -9.70 -3.44 14.74
CA ALA A 128 -9.90 -2.12 15.34
C ALA A 128 -10.89 -2.16 16.51
N LEU A 129 -11.98 -2.91 16.37
CA LEU A 129 -12.95 -3.14 17.44
C LEU A 129 -12.31 -3.90 18.61
N ALA A 130 -11.54 -4.95 18.32
CA ALA A 130 -10.85 -5.74 19.34
C ALA A 130 -9.90 -4.88 20.19
N ALA A 131 -9.15 -3.95 19.58
CA ALA A 131 -8.31 -3.00 20.29
C ALA A 131 -9.14 -2.21 21.33
N LYS A 132 -10.26 -1.64 20.90
CA LYS A 132 -11.15 -0.86 21.79
C LYS A 132 -11.73 -1.70 22.93
N LEU A 133 -12.19 -2.92 22.63
CA LEU A 133 -12.75 -3.82 23.65
C LEU A 133 -11.71 -4.28 24.69
N GLN A 134 -10.45 -4.38 24.27
CA GLN A 134 -9.33 -4.80 25.11
C GLN A 134 -8.60 -3.61 25.77
N ASN A 135 -9.06 -2.36 25.54
CA ASN A 135 -8.39 -1.14 25.98
C ASN A 135 -6.90 -1.08 25.53
N LYS A 136 -6.63 -1.48 24.27
CA LYS A 136 -5.32 -1.38 23.63
C LYS A 136 -5.27 -0.17 22.72
N ASP A 137 -4.10 0.46 22.63
CA ASP A 137 -3.90 1.73 21.91
C ASP A 137 -3.51 1.53 20.43
N TYR A 138 -3.31 0.28 19.96
CA TYR A 138 -2.91 0.04 18.59
C TYR A 138 -3.99 0.49 17.58
N ARG A 139 -3.52 0.96 16.45
CA ARG A 139 -4.34 1.35 15.31
C ARG A 139 -4.37 0.24 14.27
N THR A 140 -5.40 0.26 13.45
CA THR A 140 -5.55 -0.69 12.33
C THR A 140 -5.67 0.10 11.02
N TYR A 141 -4.87 -0.32 10.04
CA TYR A 141 -4.83 0.26 8.71
C TYR A 141 -5.19 -0.82 7.68
N THR A 142 -5.90 -0.43 6.63
CA THR A 142 -6.21 -1.34 5.52
C THR A 142 -6.12 -0.63 4.19
N LEU A 143 -5.55 -1.31 3.18
CA LEU A 143 -5.41 -0.78 1.82
C LEU A 143 -6.32 -1.54 0.86
N LEU A 144 -7.23 -0.79 0.23
CA LEU A 144 -8.18 -1.24 -0.77
C LEU A 144 -7.81 -0.70 -2.15
N GLY A 145 -8.31 -1.32 -3.20
CA GLY A 145 -8.33 -0.77 -4.56
C GLY A 145 -9.67 -0.10 -4.89
N ASP A 146 -9.65 0.82 -5.82
CA ASP A 146 -10.86 1.47 -6.35
C ASP A 146 -11.82 0.48 -7.02
N GLY A 147 -11.32 -0.53 -7.75
CA GLY A 147 -12.14 -1.64 -8.24
C GLY A 147 -12.64 -2.55 -7.13
N GLU A 148 -11.87 -2.75 -6.07
CA GLU A 148 -12.27 -3.57 -4.91
C GLU A 148 -13.46 -2.99 -4.18
N ILE A 149 -13.59 -1.67 -4.08
CA ILE A 149 -14.72 -1.05 -3.37
C ILE A 149 -16.06 -1.18 -4.08
N GLN A 150 -16.10 -1.80 -5.26
CA GLN A 150 -17.35 -2.23 -5.91
C GLN A 150 -18.00 -3.41 -5.18
N GLU A 151 -17.23 -4.15 -4.36
CA GLU A 151 -17.76 -5.23 -3.52
C GLU A 151 -18.69 -4.69 -2.43
N GLY A 152 -19.91 -5.24 -2.32
CA GLY A 152 -20.90 -4.81 -1.34
C GLY A 152 -20.42 -4.90 0.11
N GLN A 153 -19.60 -5.90 0.42
CA GLN A 153 -19.05 -6.10 1.77
C GLN A 153 -18.16 -4.94 2.25
N VAL A 154 -17.53 -4.19 1.36
CA VAL A 154 -16.77 -2.98 1.74
C VAL A 154 -17.70 -1.98 2.43
N TRP A 155 -18.90 -1.80 1.90
CA TRP A 155 -19.88 -0.84 2.42
C TRP A 155 -20.58 -1.36 3.69
N GLU A 156 -20.79 -2.66 3.81
CA GLU A 156 -21.24 -3.28 5.06
C GLU A 156 -20.24 -3.03 6.19
N ALA A 157 -18.94 -3.25 5.91
CA ALA A 157 -17.87 -2.98 6.86
C ALA A 157 -17.75 -1.49 7.21
N ALA A 158 -17.87 -0.59 6.21
CA ALA A 158 -17.84 0.85 6.42
C ALA A 158 -19.01 1.33 7.30
N MET A 159 -20.22 0.86 7.03
CA MET A 159 -21.41 1.17 7.85
C MET A 159 -21.18 0.78 9.31
N PHE A 160 -20.67 -0.43 9.55
CA PHE A 160 -20.39 -0.92 10.90
C PHE A 160 -19.29 -0.07 11.58
N ALA A 161 -18.19 0.21 10.88
CA ALA A 161 -17.07 1.00 11.42
C ALA A 161 -17.51 2.40 11.86
N GLY A 162 -18.27 3.10 11.01
CA GLY A 162 -18.83 4.42 11.34
C GLY A 162 -19.81 4.39 12.50
N SER A 163 -20.73 3.39 12.51
CA SER A 163 -21.68 3.17 13.61
C SER A 163 -20.98 2.94 14.96
N ARG A 164 -19.87 2.19 14.95
CA ARG A 164 -19.06 1.91 16.15
C ARG A 164 -18.03 2.98 16.47
N LYS A 165 -17.95 4.04 15.67
CA LYS A 165 -17.01 5.16 15.87
C LYS A 165 -15.55 4.69 16.04
N LEU A 166 -15.11 3.80 15.15
CA LEU A 166 -13.78 3.18 15.22
C LEU A 166 -12.70 4.17 14.78
N ASP A 167 -12.39 5.18 15.60
CA ASP A 167 -11.40 6.23 15.32
C ASP A 167 -9.94 5.73 15.34
N ASN A 168 -9.72 4.47 15.65
CA ASN A 168 -8.46 3.75 15.49
C ASN A 168 -8.38 2.95 14.18
N LEU A 169 -9.34 3.08 13.27
CA LEU A 169 -9.33 2.48 11.93
C LEU A 169 -9.03 3.53 10.86
N VAL A 170 -8.07 3.22 9.98
CA VAL A 170 -7.78 3.99 8.77
C VAL A 170 -7.98 3.11 7.55
N VAL A 171 -8.92 3.47 6.70
CA VAL A 171 -9.16 2.85 5.40
C VAL A 171 -8.46 3.67 4.33
N ILE A 172 -7.59 3.07 3.55
CA ILE A 172 -6.85 3.71 2.48
C ILE A 172 -7.36 3.14 1.15
N VAL A 173 -7.73 4.00 0.21
CA VAL A 173 -8.16 3.59 -1.13
C VAL A 173 -7.12 4.03 -2.15
N ASP A 174 -6.49 3.07 -2.83
CA ASP A 174 -5.64 3.31 -4.00
C ASP A 174 -6.55 3.55 -5.21
N ASN A 175 -6.85 4.82 -5.46
CA ASN A 175 -7.69 5.28 -6.56
C ASN A 175 -6.81 5.56 -7.80
N ASN A 176 -6.43 4.50 -8.50
CA ASN A 176 -5.61 4.59 -9.71
C ASN A 176 -6.44 4.65 -11.01
N GLY A 177 -7.76 4.55 -10.94
CA GLY A 177 -8.69 4.72 -12.05
C GLY A 177 -8.75 3.55 -13.04
N LEU A 178 -8.06 2.42 -12.75
CA LEU A 178 -7.99 1.29 -13.67
C LEU A 178 -8.23 -0.05 -12.96
N GLN A 179 -9.11 -0.86 -13.51
CA GLN A 179 -9.24 -2.27 -13.15
C GLN A 179 -8.82 -3.18 -14.32
N ILE A 180 -9.06 -4.50 -14.23
CA ILE A 180 -8.60 -5.48 -15.23
C ILE A 180 -9.11 -5.13 -16.63
N ASP A 181 -10.40 -4.80 -16.73
CA ASP A 181 -11.13 -4.67 -18.00
C ASP A 181 -11.07 -3.27 -18.62
N GLY A 182 -10.47 -2.29 -17.93
CA GLY A 182 -10.33 -0.93 -18.46
C GLY A 182 -10.42 0.19 -17.42
N PRO A 183 -10.72 1.41 -17.89
CA PRO A 183 -10.98 2.55 -17.01
C PRO A 183 -12.17 2.24 -16.09
N ILE A 184 -12.02 2.57 -14.81
CA ILE A 184 -12.99 2.17 -13.79
C ILE A 184 -14.37 2.81 -14.03
N ASP A 185 -14.41 4.00 -14.62
CA ASP A 185 -15.66 4.69 -14.96
C ASP A 185 -16.46 3.99 -16.08
N GLU A 186 -15.75 3.30 -16.98
CA GLU A 186 -16.36 2.58 -18.08
C GLU A 186 -16.82 1.18 -17.69
N VAL A 187 -16.16 0.56 -16.69
CA VAL A 187 -16.50 -0.80 -16.24
C VAL A 187 -17.64 -0.77 -15.21
N ASN A 188 -17.42 -0.13 -14.07
CA ASN A 188 -18.43 0.08 -13.03
C ASN A 188 -17.96 1.19 -12.08
N SER A 189 -18.42 2.42 -12.32
CA SER A 189 -17.94 3.59 -11.60
C SER A 189 -18.20 3.54 -10.09
N PRO A 190 -17.16 3.57 -9.24
CA PRO A 190 -17.33 3.66 -7.81
C PRO A 190 -17.55 5.09 -7.29
N TYR A 191 -17.49 6.09 -8.18
CA TYR A 191 -17.54 7.51 -7.78
C TYR A 191 -18.95 7.99 -7.40
N PRO A 192 -19.05 9.02 -6.56
CA PRO A 192 -17.97 9.66 -5.81
C PRO A 192 -17.55 8.83 -4.60
N ILE A 193 -16.27 8.48 -4.48
CA ILE A 193 -15.77 7.57 -3.42
C ILE A 193 -15.85 8.25 -2.05
N GLY A 194 -15.30 9.46 -1.92
CA GLY A 194 -15.26 10.20 -0.65
C GLY A 194 -16.65 10.39 -0.05
N ALA A 195 -17.61 10.88 -0.83
CA ALA A 195 -18.97 11.12 -0.37
C ALA A 195 -19.69 9.84 0.14
N LYS A 196 -19.36 8.67 -0.42
CA LYS A 196 -19.90 7.39 0.08
C LYS A 196 -19.35 7.05 1.47
N PHE A 197 -18.05 7.24 1.72
CA PHE A 197 -17.49 7.07 3.06
C PHE A 197 -18.00 8.12 4.04
N GLU A 198 -18.18 9.36 3.62
CA GLU A 198 -18.80 10.41 4.47
C GLU A 198 -20.22 10.02 4.91
N ALA A 199 -21.03 9.47 3.99
CA ALA A 199 -22.37 8.99 4.29
C ALA A 199 -22.39 7.86 5.36
N PHE A 200 -21.30 7.10 5.47
CA PHE A 200 -21.07 6.14 6.55
C PHE A 200 -20.34 6.72 7.77
N ASN A 201 -20.33 8.05 7.89
CA ASN A 201 -19.77 8.76 9.06
C ASN A 201 -18.24 8.61 9.22
N PHE A 202 -17.50 8.52 8.10
CA PHE A 202 -16.04 8.62 8.10
C PHE A 202 -15.59 10.08 8.06
N ASN A 203 -14.41 10.34 8.61
CA ASN A 203 -13.58 11.47 8.23
C ASN A 203 -12.92 11.12 6.89
N VAL A 204 -13.05 11.97 5.88
CA VAL A 204 -12.51 11.72 4.53
C VAL A 204 -11.39 12.71 4.22
N VAL A 205 -10.27 12.19 3.71
CA VAL A 205 -9.13 12.98 3.26
C VAL A 205 -8.74 12.52 1.86
N GLU A 206 -8.75 13.44 0.89
CA GLU A 206 -8.35 13.14 -0.49
C GLU A 206 -6.97 13.74 -0.77
N ILE A 207 -6.05 12.94 -1.33
CA ILE A 207 -4.65 13.34 -1.53
C ILE A 207 -4.08 12.85 -2.87
N ASP A 208 -2.96 13.45 -3.28
CA ASP A 208 -2.02 12.83 -4.22
C ASP A 208 -1.26 11.73 -3.47
N GLY A 209 -1.48 10.47 -3.86
CA GLY A 209 -0.86 9.29 -3.22
C GLY A 209 0.62 9.11 -3.54
N HIS A 210 1.23 10.03 -4.31
CA HIS A 210 2.66 10.07 -4.61
C HIS A 210 3.39 11.26 -3.95
N ASP A 211 2.65 12.10 -3.21
CA ASP A 211 3.19 13.22 -2.45
C ASP A 211 3.32 12.83 -0.97
N PHE A 212 4.57 12.62 -0.51
CA PHE A 212 4.84 12.22 0.87
C PHE A 212 4.43 13.25 1.92
N ASP A 213 4.38 14.53 1.58
CA ASP A 213 3.96 15.57 2.51
C ASP A 213 2.42 15.51 2.69
N GLN A 214 1.67 15.29 1.60
CA GLN A 214 0.22 15.05 1.68
C GLN A 214 -0.11 13.73 2.38
N ILE A 215 0.66 12.67 2.14
CA ILE A 215 0.51 11.39 2.86
C ILE A 215 0.70 11.61 4.36
N ALA A 216 1.76 12.32 4.77
CA ALA A 216 2.04 12.63 6.17
C ALA A 216 0.90 13.41 6.83
N ASP A 217 0.40 14.45 6.17
CA ASP A 217 -0.71 15.26 6.67
C ASP A 217 -2.01 14.44 6.80
N ALA A 218 -2.30 13.55 5.86
CA ALA A 218 -3.49 12.70 5.92
C ALA A 218 -3.46 11.75 7.12
N PHE A 219 -2.31 11.10 7.39
CA PHE A 219 -2.17 10.24 8.57
C PHE A 219 -2.19 11.03 9.88
N LYS A 220 -1.65 12.24 9.89
CA LYS A 220 -1.78 13.16 11.03
C LYS A 220 -3.24 13.49 11.31
N GLN A 221 -4.01 13.90 10.30
CA GLN A 221 -5.44 14.15 10.42
C GLN A 221 -6.20 12.92 10.93
N ALA A 222 -5.84 11.71 10.45
CA ALA A 222 -6.44 10.47 10.93
C ALA A 222 -6.16 10.19 12.42
N LYS A 223 -5.00 10.57 12.94
CA LYS A 223 -4.67 10.45 14.37
C LYS A 223 -5.42 11.46 15.24
N GLU A 224 -5.60 12.67 14.71
CA GLU A 224 -6.30 13.77 15.40
C GLU A 224 -7.82 13.58 15.41
N CYS A 225 -8.38 12.90 14.39
CA CYS A 225 -9.81 12.63 14.30
C CYS A 225 -10.26 11.67 15.42
N LYS A 226 -11.27 12.11 16.19
CA LYS A 226 -11.86 11.29 17.27
C LYS A 226 -13.32 11.00 16.98
N GLY A 227 -13.75 9.80 17.38
CA GLY A 227 -15.13 9.37 17.26
C GLY A 227 -15.58 9.02 15.83
N LYS A 228 -14.67 8.99 14.86
CA LYS A 228 -14.94 8.57 13.47
C LYS A 228 -13.74 7.80 12.92
N PRO A 229 -13.94 6.71 12.15
CA PRO A 229 -12.89 6.14 11.33
C PRO A 229 -12.48 7.15 10.22
N THR A 230 -11.28 6.99 9.68
CA THR A 230 -10.80 7.86 8.59
C THR A 230 -10.67 7.06 7.29
N ALA A 231 -11.14 7.62 6.19
CA ALA A 231 -10.89 7.15 4.83
C ALA A 231 -9.92 8.11 4.11
N ILE A 232 -8.78 7.59 3.67
CA ILE A 232 -7.81 8.33 2.86
C ILE A 232 -7.95 7.86 1.41
N ILE A 233 -8.44 8.73 0.54
CA ILE A 233 -8.60 8.45 -0.89
C ILE A 233 -7.37 8.99 -1.61
N MET A 234 -6.53 8.09 -2.10
CA MET A 234 -5.28 8.44 -2.75
C MET A 234 -5.46 8.42 -4.26
N LYS A 235 -5.35 9.56 -4.92
CA LYS A 235 -5.19 9.60 -6.37
C LYS A 235 -3.78 9.11 -6.71
N THR A 236 -3.70 8.02 -7.48
CA THR A 236 -2.43 7.37 -7.81
C THR A 236 -2.32 7.06 -9.30
N ILE A 237 -1.16 6.60 -9.71
CA ILE A 237 -0.87 6.15 -11.07
C ILE A 237 -0.55 4.66 -11.02
N LYS A 238 -1.38 3.84 -11.66
CA LYS A 238 -1.09 2.41 -11.85
C LYS A 238 0.22 2.25 -12.62
N GLY A 239 1.15 1.45 -12.11
CA GLY A 239 2.46 1.28 -12.75
C GLY A 239 3.49 2.37 -12.45
N LYS A 240 3.26 3.21 -11.43
CA LYS A 240 4.08 4.38 -11.06
C LYS A 240 5.59 4.13 -11.03
N GLY A 241 6.34 4.95 -11.79
CA GLY A 241 7.80 4.94 -11.84
C GLY A 241 8.40 4.11 -12.98
N VAL A 242 7.55 3.40 -13.76
CA VAL A 242 7.98 2.63 -14.94
C VAL A 242 7.18 3.12 -16.15
N SER A 243 7.84 3.82 -17.06
CA SER A 243 7.21 4.61 -18.13
C SER A 243 6.21 3.82 -18.97
N PHE A 244 6.55 2.60 -19.35
CA PHE A 244 5.69 1.73 -20.17
C PHE A 244 4.60 0.99 -19.38
N MET A 245 4.59 1.09 -18.04
CA MET A 245 3.56 0.53 -17.17
C MET A 245 2.56 1.58 -16.67
N GLU A 246 2.95 2.87 -16.64
CA GLU A 246 2.10 3.94 -16.12
C GLU A 246 0.80 4.06 -16.92
N ASN A 247 -0.34 4.03 -16.19
CA ASN A 247 -1.69 4.12 -16.74
C ASN A 247 -2.05 3.03 -17.78
N GLN A 248 -1.41 1.85 -17.69
CA GLN A 248 -1.69 0.73 -18.58
C GLN A 248 -2.40 -0.41 -17.83
N GLY A 249 -3.66 -0.68 -18.17
CA GLY A 249 -4.46 -1.77 -17.58
C GLY A 249 -3.85 -3.16 -17.79
N SER A 250 -3.15 -3.40 -18.90
CA SER A 250 -2.48 -4.66 -19.24
C SER A 250 -1.45 -5.11 -18.18
N TRP A 251 -0.89 -4.18 -17.41
CA TRP A 251 0.03 -4.49 -16.31
C TRP A 251 -0.67 -4.81 -14.98
N HIS A 252 -1.98 -5.03 -15.01
CA HIS A 252 -2.69 -5.47 -13.81
C HIS A 252 -2.15 -6.81 -13.30
N GLY A 253 -2.03 -7.81 -14.19
CA GLY A 253 -1.63 -9.17 -13.84
C GLY A 253 -0.51 -9.75 -14.71
N SER A 254 0.23 -8.93 -15.43
CA SER A 254 1.31 -9.36 -16.33
C SER A 254 2.68 -9.09 -15.71
N ALA A 255 3.57 -10.09 -15.77
CA ALA A 255 4.96 -9.94 -15.35
C ALA A 255 5.82 -9.38 -16.50
N PRO A 256 6.86 -8.56 -16.21
CA PRO A 256 7.79 -8.10 -17.22
C PRO A 256 8.67 -9.23 -17.73
N ASN A 257 8.97 -9.25 -19.04
CA ASN A 257 10.00 -10.10 -19.62
C ASN A 257 11.41 -9.56 -19.31
N ASP A 258 12.47 -10.24 -19.80
CA ASP A 258 13.86 -9.89 -19.49
C ASP A 258 14.23 -8.45 -19.93
N GLU A 259 13.82 -8.04 -21.15
CA GLU A 259 14.06 -6.71 -21.68
C GLU A 259 13.28 -5.63 -20.90
N GLN A 260 12.02 -5.89 -20.62
CA GLN A 260 11.16 -5.00 -19.85
C GLN A 260 11.62 -4.86 -18.39
N CYS A 261 12.09 -5.96 -17.78
CA CYS A 261 12.68 -5.92 -16.45
C CYS A 261 13.93 -5.06 -16.41
N LYS A 262 14.82 -5.24 -17.38
CA LYS A 262 16.05 -4.43 -17.51
C LYS A 262 15.72 -2.94 -17.68
N GLN A 263 14.83 -2.62 -18.63
CA GLN A 263 14.40 -1.24 -18.86
C GLN A 263 13.80 -0.61 -17.60
N ALA A 264 12.88 -1.30 -16.93
CA ALA A 264 12.23 -0.80 -15.72
C ALA A 264 13.25 -0.51 -14.61
N LEU A 265 14.23 -1.41 -14.39
CA LEU A 265 15.27 -1.19 -13.40
C LEU A 265 16.20 -0.03 -13.76
N GLU A 266 16.54 0.17 -15.04
CA GLU A 266 17.31 1.32 -15.50
C GLU A 266 16.57 2.65 -15.32
N GLU A 267 15.25 2.68 -15.54
CA GLU A 267 14.41 3.86 -15.28
C GLU A 267 14.38 4.20 -13.79
N LEU A 268 14.17 3.21 -12.94
CA LEU A 268 14.15 3.37 -11.48
C LEU A 268 15.52 3.80 -10.94
N GLU A 269 16.65 3.36 -11.53
CA GLU A 269 17.99 3.79 -11.12
C GLU A 269 18.21 5.29 -11.38
N LYS A 270 17.80 5.77 -12.55
CA LYS A 270 17.91 7.19 -12.93
C LYS A 270 17.09 8.12 -12.04
N VAL A 271 15.92 7.68 -11.56
CA VAL A 271 15.10 8.44 -10.61
C VAL A 271 15.83 8.57 -9.27
N GLY A 272 16.41 7.48 -8.75
CA GLY A 272 17.17 7.50 -7.50
C GLY A 272 18.39 8.42 -7.52
N GLU A 273 19.08 8.53 -8.67
CA GLU A 273 20.22 9.44 -8.85
C GLU A 273 19.83 10.93 -8.90
N LYS A 274 18.69 11.27 -9.50
CA LYS A 274 18.19 12.66 -9.56
C LYS A 274 17.81 13.18 -8.17
N ASP A 275 17.14 12.37 -7.39
CA ASP A 275 16.75 12.71 -6.01
C ASP A 275 17.95 12.80 -5.05
N GLY A 276 19.06 12.08 -5.35
CA GLY A 276 20.33 12.17 -4.61
C GLY A 276 21.13 13.44 -4.92
N ARG A 277 21.15 13.90 -6.17
CA ARG A 277 21.92 15.08 -6.59
C ARG A 277 21.35 16.42 -6.13
N SER A 278 20.04 16.51 -5.88
CA SER A 278 19.40 17.75 -5.43
C SER A 278 19.86 18.22 -4.03
N LYS A 279 20.46 17.34 -3.22
CA LYS A 279 21.03 17.70 -1.91
C LYS A 279 22.46 18.23 -1.99
N GLU A 280 23.31 17.65 -2.83
CA GLU A 280 24.71 18.10 -2.97
C GLU A 280 24.82 19.50 -3.63
N ASP A 281 23.90 19.84 -4.53
CA ASP A 281 23.86 21.15 -5.16
C ASP A 281 23.26 22.25 -4.26
N CYS A 282 22.43 21.91 -3.30
CA CYS A 282 21.86 22.87 -2.35
C CYS A 282 22.87 23.28 -1.26
N ASP A 283 23.70 22.35 -0.80
CA ASP A 283 24.73 22.63 0.21
C ASP A 283 25.92 23.41 -0.36
N LYS A 284 26.24 23.22 -1.65
CA LYS A 284 27.30 24.01 -2.33
C LYS A 284 26.91 25.46 -2.61
N ARG A 285 25.61 25.81 -2.66
CA ARG A 285 25.16 27.21 -2.85
C ARG A 285 25.02 28.03 -1.56
N LYS A 286 25.18 27.42 -0.38
CA LYS A 286 25.17 28.11 0.90
C LYS A 286 26.57 28.54 1.40
N LEU A 287 27.61 28.31 0.58
CA LEU A 287 29.01 28.62 0.91
C LEU A 287 29.60 29.75 0.04
N TRP A 288 28.75 30.61 -0.54
CA TRP A 288 29.19 31.85 -1.19
C TRP A 288 28.30 33.02 -0.76
#